data_3556d955efa3abf2da3849436df9acb6
#
_entry.id   3556d955efa3abf2da3849436df9acb6
#
_cell.length_a   1.000
_cell.length_b   1.000
_cell.length_c   1.000
_cell.angle_alpha   90.00
_cell.angle_beta   90.00
_cell.angle_gamma   90.00
#
_symmetry.space_group_name_H-M   'P 1'
#
loop_
_entity.id
_entity.type
_entity.pdbx_description
1 polymer ?
#
loop_
_entity_poly.entity_id
_entity_poly.type
_entity_poly.pdbx_seq_one_letter_code
_entity_poly.pdbx_strand_id
1 'polypeptide(L)'
;MNPYDILGVSPSATDEEIKKAYRALSRKYHPDANIGKPGEKAAEEKFKQIQQAYTQIMKEREQGYQSYGGYGGYQQSGWTA
;
A
#
# COMPACT_ATOMS: atom_id res chain seq x y z
N MET A 1 7.34 -13.34 -1.80
CA MET A 1 7.44 -12.13 -2.56
C MET A 1 7.54 -10.94 -1.63
N ASN A 2 8.47 -10.05 -1.89
CA ASN A 2 8.61 -8.98 -0.92
C ASN A 2 7.63 -7.85 -1.23
N PRO A 3 7.32 -7.04 -0.24
CA PRO A 3 6.31 -6.00 -0.44
C PRO A 3 6.63 -4.99 -1.53
N TYR A 4 7.90 -4.75 -1.77
CA TYR A 4 8.26 -3.81 -2.81
C TYR A 4 7.90 -4.37 -4.19
N ASP A 5 8.03 -5.68 -4.36
CA ASP A 5 7.67 -6.30 -5.61
C ASP A 5 6.17 -6.22 -5.83
N ILE A 6 5.41 -6.37 -4.77
CA ILE A 6 3.95 -6.29 -4.88
C ILE A 6 3.52 -4.91 -5.34
N LEU A 7 4.17 -3.88 -4.85
CA LEU A 7 3.83 -2.53 -5.28
C LEU A 7 4.51 -2.14 -6.59
N GLY A 8 5.46 -2.96 -7.04
CA GLY A 8 6.14 -2.65 -8.28
C GLY A 8 7.12 -1.50 -8.17
N VAL A 9 7.73 -1.33 -7.01
CA VAL A 9 8.69 -0.26 -6.82
C VAL A 9 10.01 -0.83 -6.34
N SER A 10 11.05 -0.04 -6.42
CA SER A 10 12.36 -0.46 -5.96
C SER A 10 12.43 -0.37 -4.44
N PRO A 11 13.20 -1.23 -3.79
CA PRO A 11 13.41 -1.10 -2.36
C PRO A 11 14.02 0.23 -1.96
N SER A 12 14.64 0.91 -2.91
CA SER A 12 15.20 2.23 -2.62
C SER A 12 14.27 3.37 -3.00
N ALA A 13 13.04 3.07 -3.37
CA ALA A 13 12.09 4.10 -3.73
C ALA A 13 11.83 5.02 -2.55
N THR A 14 11.53 6.26 -2.83
CA THR A 14 11.19 7.20 -1.76
C THR A 14 9.80 6.93 -1.25
N ASP A 15 9.49 7.44 -0.08
CA ASP A 15 8.16 7.28 0.50
C ASP A 15 7.11 7.83 -0.44
N GLU A 16 7.40 8.92 -1.11
CA GLU A 16 6.45 9.50 -2.04
C GLU A 16 6.21 8.60 -3.23
N GLU A 17 7.26 7.98 -3.74
CA GLU A 17 7.11 7.07 -4.85
C GLU A 17 6.28 5.85 -4.44
N ILE A 18 6.49 5.39 -3.23
CA ILE A 18 5.75 4.25 -2.72
C ILE A 18 4.27 4.60 -2.57
N LYS A 19 3.99 5.78 -2.03
CA LYS A 19 2.61 6.21 -1.87
C LYS A 19 1.92 6.36 -3.21
N LYS A 20 2.64 6.89 -4.18
CA LYS A 20 2.08 7.07 -5.50
C LYS A 20 1.74 5.73 -6.14
N ALA A 21 2.64 4.78 -6.03
CA ALA A 21 2.40 3.45 -6.56
C ALA A 21 1.21 2.80 -5.86
N TYR A 22 1.14 2.95 -4.55
CA TYR A 22 0.05 2.38 -3.78
C TYR A 22 -1.29 2.96 -4.24
N ARG A 23 -1.36 4.28 -4.41
CA ARG A 23 -2.60 4.88 -4.83
C ARG A 23 -3.04 4.43 -6.21
N ALA A 24 -2.08 4.32 -7.13
CA ALA A 24 -2.40 3.89 -8.48
C ALA A 24 -2.92 2.47 -8.48
N LEU A 25 -2.26 1.58 -7.74
CA LEU A 25 -2.68 0.20 -7.68
C LEU A 25 -4.00 0.05 -6.95
N SER A 26 -4.19 0.82 -5.90
CA SER A 26 -5.44 0.76 -5.16
C SER A 26 -6.62 1.15 -6.04
N ARG A 27 -6.44 2.14 -6.85
CA ARG A 27 -7.50 2.56 -7.73
C ARG A 27 -7.79 1.50 -8.76
N LYS A 28 -6.77 0.85 -9.27
CA LYS A 28 -6.93 -0.15 -10.29
C LYS A 28 -7.63 -1.40 -9.77
N TYR A 29 -7.29 -1.81 -8.57
CA TYR A 29 -7.83 -3.04 -8.03
C TYR A 29 -8.91 -2.87 -6.97
N HIS A 30 -9.37 -1.66 -6.80
CA HIS A 30 -10.40 -1.41 -5.79
C HIS A 30 -11.63 -2.24 -6.08
N PRO A 31 -12.25 -2.82 -5.07
CA PRO A 31 -13.42 -3.66 -5.29
C PRO A 31 -14.52 -2.96 -6.07
N ASP A 32 -14.76 -1.69 -5.77
CA ASP A 32 -15.82 -0.96 -6.46
C ASP A 32 -15.54 -0.82 -7.95
N ALA A 33 -14.30 -0.72 -8.31
CA ALA A 33 -13.95 -0.55 -9.71
C ALA A 33 -14.09 -1.86 -10.49
N ASN A 34 -14.15 -2.97 -9.79
CA ASN A 34 -14.18 -4.26 -10.44
C ASN A 34 -15.45 -5.07 -10.21
N ILE A 35 -16.44 -4.45 -9.63
CA ILE A 35 -17.69 -5.13 -9.36
C ILE A 35 -18.30 -5.66 -10.64
N GLY A 36 -18.68 -6.90 -10.62
CA GLY A 36 -19.34 -7.51 -11.77
C GLY A 36 -18.42 -7.91 -12.90
N LYS A 37 -17.14 -7.61 -12.78
CA LYS A 37 -16.23 -7.99 -13.83
C LYS A 37 -15.68 -9.38 -13.60
N PRO A 38 -15.27 -10.07 -14.66
CA PRO A 38 -14.78 -11.42 -14.51
C PRO A 38 -13.62 -11.57 -13.54
N GLY A 39 -12.82 -10.55 -13.42
CA GLY A 39 -11.69 -10.63 -12.50
C GLY A 39 -11.93 -10.05 -11.12
N GLU A 40 -13.19 -9.91 -10.75
CA GLU A 40 -13.50 -9.26 -9.49
C GLU A 40 -12.82 -9.91 -8.29
N LYS A 41 -12.87 -11.22 -8.23
CA LYS A 41 -12.29 -11.90 -7.10
C LYS A 41 -10.78 -11.78 -7.08
N ALA A 42 -10.15 -11.90 -8.22
CA ALA A 42 -8.71 -11.76 -8.30
C ALA A 42 -8.30 -10.33 -7.94
N ALA A 43 -9.08 -9.36 -8.35
CA ALA A 43 -8.79 -7.97 -8.03
C ALA A 43 -8.88 -7.73 -6.54
N GLU A 44 -9.85 -8.36 -5.89
CA GLU A 44 -10.02 -8.20 -4.46
C GLU A 44 -8.83 -8.76 -3.71
N GLU A 45 -8.35 -9.93 -4.12
CA GLU A 45 -7.18 -10.50 -3.49
C GLU A 45 -5.94 -9.67 -3.72
N LYS A 46 -5.80 -9.15 -4.93
CA LYS A 46 -4.68 -8.31 -5.24
C LYS A 46 -4.72 -7.04 -4.39
N PHE A 47 -5.91 -6.48 -4.22
CA PHE A 47 -6.06 -5.28 -3.42
C PHE A 47 -5.62 -5.52 -1.99
N LYS A 48 -5.96 -6.68 -1.43
CA LYS A 48 -5.54 -7.01 -0.08
C LYS A 48 -4.02 -7.12 0.01
N GLN A 49 -3.41 -7.74 -0.99
CA GLN A 49 -1.96 -7.85 -1.01
C GLN A 49 -1.31 -6.49 -1.09
N ILE A 50 -1.86 -5.61 -1.90
CA ILE A 50 -1.33 -4.27 -2.06
C ILE A 50 -1.40 -3.52 -0.74
N GLN A 51 -2.50 -3.63 -0.03
CA GLN A 51 -2.64 -2.97 1.25
C GLN A 51 -1.67 -3.53 2.28
N GLN A 52 -1.51 -4.83 2.32
CA GLN A 52 -0.59 -5.44 3.24
C GLN A 52 0.85 -5.04 2.95
N ALA A 53 1.21 -5.01 1.66
CA ALA A 53 2.55 -4.65 1.27
C ALA A 53 2.85 -3.21 1.67
N TYR A 54 1.93 -2.32 1.41
CA TYR A 54 2.12 -0.92 1.74
C TYR A 54 2.24 -0.74 3.25
N THR A 55 1.37 -1.39 4.00
CA THR A 55 1.40 -1.29 5.45
C THR A 55 2.73 -1.82 6.00
N GLN A 56 3.20 -2.93 5.45
CA GLN A 56 4.44 -3.49 5.91
C GLN A 56 5.62 -2.58 5.61
N ILE A 57 5.68 -2.03 4.41
CA ILE A 57 6.76 -1.15 4.04
C ILE A 57 6.79 0.08 4.93
N MET A 58 5.64 0.70 5.12
CA MET A 58 5.62 1.91 5.92
C MET A 58 5.93 1.64 7.37
N LYS A 59 5.52 0.48 7.86
CA LYS A 59 5.82 0.12 9.22
C LYS A 59 7.33 -0.08 9.40
N GLU A 60 7.96 -0.75 8.46
CA GLU A 60 9.40 -0.97 8.54
C GLU A 60 10.15 0.34 8.43
N ARG A 61 9.72 1.22 7.57
CA ARG A 61 10.40 2.50 7.42
C ARG A 61 10.21 3.36 8.63
N GLU A 62 9.04 3.29 9.24
CA GLU A 62 8.79 4.05 10.42
C GLU A 62 9.65 3.54 11.55
N GLN A 63 9.84 2.26 11.67
CA GLN A 63 10.69 1.70 12.70
C GLN A 63 12.14 2.09 12.47
N GLY A 64 12.53 2.21 11.22
CA GLY A 64 13.87 2.62 10.92
C GLY A 64 14.16 4.02 11.34
N TYR A 65 13.17 4.89 11.30
CA TYR A 65 13.35 6.23 11.72
C TYR A 65 13.04 6.39 13.15
N GLN A 66 12.31 5.55 13.68
CA GLN A 66 11.75 5.51 14.96
C GLN A 66 11.96 6.57 15.94
N SER A 67 12.83 7.37 15.75
CA SER A 67 13.01 8.43 16.69
C SER A 67 11.84 9.38 16.65
N TYR A 68 11.05 9.35 15.69
CA TYR A 68 9.98 10.20 15.66
C TYR A 68 8.76 9.50 15.82
N GLY A 69 8.71 8.62 16.64
CA GLY A 69 7.56 7.81 16.81
C GLY A 69 6.28 8.49 16.75
N GLY A 70 6.30 9.65 17.03
CA GLY A 70 5.05 10.31 17.07
C GLY A 70 4.25 10.28 15.82
N TYR A 71 4.88 10.17 14.72
CA TYR A 71 4.13 10.21 13.71
C TYR A 71 3.40 9.08 13.35
N GLY A 72 3.58 8.02 14.02
CA GLY A 72 2.85 6.91 13.71
C GLY A 72 1.41 7.12 13.68
N GLY A 73 0.95 7.96 14.48
CA GLY A 73 -0.46 8.06 14.53
C GLY A 73 -1.11 8.63 13.35
N TYR A 74 -0.45 9.52 12.69
CA TYR A 74 -1.13 10.18 11.76
C TYR A 74 -1.44 9.43 10.59
N GLN A 75 -0.70 8.48 10.30
CA GLN A 75 -0.92 7.94 9.12
C GLN A 75 -2.11 7.17 8.99
N GLN A 76 -2.58 6.56 9.95
CA GLN A 76 -3.65 5.75 9.68
C GLN A 76 -4.82 6.50 9.44
N SER A 77 -4.92 7.63 9.95
CA SER A 77 -6.19 8.26 9.80
C SER A 77 -6.36 8.74 8.39
N GLY A 78 -5.35 9.25 7.86
CA GLY A 78 -5.53 9.88 6.61
C GLY A 78 -6.17 9.08 5.55
N TRP A 79 -5.71 7.93 5.31
CA TRP A 79 -6.19 7.32 4.15
C TRP A 79 -6.95 6.10 4.37
N THR A 80 -7.20 5.80 5.53
CA THR A 80 -8.04 4.70 5.73
C THR A 80 -9.43 5.14 5.57
N ALA A 81 -9.67 6.32 5.71
CA ALA A 81 -11.05 6.77 5.66
C ALA A 81 -11.67 6.63 4.28
#